data_8dcdb873d3a83ccc488afed6df1c4dcc
#
_entry.id   8dcdb873d3a83ccc488afed6df1c4dcc
#
_cell.length_a   1.000
_cell.length_b   1.000
_cell.length_c   1.000
_cell.angle_alpha   90.00
_cell.angle_beta   90.00
_cell.angle_gamma   90.00
#
_symmetry.space_group_name_H-M   'P 1'
#
loop_
_entity.id
_entity.type
_entity.pdbx_description
1 polymer ?
#
loop_
_entity_poly.entity_id
_entity_poly.type
_entity_poly.pdbx_seq_one_letter_code
_entity_poly.pdbx_strand_id
1 'polypeptide(L)'
;MLADGLGSGVKASILSTLTSKIISTMMAEGLPLEECVATIAATLPICSVRGVAYSTFTIIHLINNETAEIIQYDNPHVIMICDSELFKYTETELNNGRKNIIKSQIKLQESYVNVAMSDGCPHAGIGTAFNFGWKRDDIADFMSGLVPVGYTAKTLSTMLVDECDKLYGGHPGDDATACVVKIRKREPMNLLFDPPRNPDDCDRMMSLFFSKEGKHIICGGTTSSIAAK
;
A
#
# COMPACT_ATOMS: atom_id res chain seq x y z
N MET A 1 0.01 6.52 -0.05
CA MET A 1 -1.13 7.15 0.64
C MET A 1 -2.42 6.67 -0.02
N LEU A 2 -3.42 6.31 0.78
CA LEU A 2 -4.78 6.03 0.38
C LEU A 2 -5.65 7.15 0.94
N ALA A 3 -6.49 7.76 0.14
CA ALA A 3 -7.46 8.77 0.57
C ALA A 3 -8.81 8.41 -0.03
N ASP A 4 -9.85 8.57 0.77
CA ASP A 4 -11.22 8.33 0.38
C ASP A 4 -12.07 9.58 0.64
N GLY A 5 -13.10 9.79 -0.18
CA GLY A 5 -13.98 10.96 -0.10
C GLY A 5 -15.38 10.57 0.39
N LEU A 6 -15.89 11.28 1.37
CA LEU A 6 -17.22 11.01 1.94
C LEU A 6 -18.33 11.01 0.88
N GLY A 7 -18.99 9.87 0.73
CA GLY A 7 -20.04 9.63 -0.24
C GLY A 7 -19.48 9.23 -1.60
N SER A 8 -20.27 9.36 -2.65
CA SER A 8 -19.92 8.96 -4.01
C SER A 8 -19.94 10.11 -5.00
N GLY A 9 -19.32 9.93 -6.16
CA GLY A 9 -19.35 10.85 -7.28
C GLY A 9 -18.28 11.92 -7.29
N VAL A 10 -18.45 12.93 -8.14
CA VAL A 10 -17.42 13.93 -8.48
C VAL A 10 -16.86 14.69 -7.26
N LYS A 11 -17.71 15.04 -6.30
CA LYS A 11 -17.28 15.80 -5.11
C LYS A 11 -16.36 14.97 -4.21
N ALA A 12 -16.72 13.73 -3.96
CA ALA A 12 -15.90 12.80 -3.18
C ALA A 12 -14.55 12.54 -3.86
N SER A 13 -14.55 12.28 -5.17
CA SER A 13 -13.35 12.09 -5.98
C SER A 13 -12.43 13.33 -5.98
N ILE A 14 -12.98 14.54 -6.07
CA ILE A 14 -12.17 15.77 -5.97
C ILE A 14 -11.51 15.89 -4.59
N LEU A 15 -12.25 15.64 -3.51
CA LEU A 15 -11.74 15.79 -2.15
C LEU A 15 -10.65 14.75 -1.82
N SER A 16 -10.83 13.48 -2.18
CA SER A 16 -9.81 12.45 -2.00
C SER A 16 -8.55 12.74 -2.82
N THR A 17 -8.73 13.17 -4.07
CA THR A 17 -7.62 13.56 -4.96
C THR A 17 -6.85 14.76 -4.41
N LEU A 18 -7.54 15.82 -3.98
CA LEU A 18 -6.89 16.99 -3.39
C LEU A 18 -6.16 16.64 -2.10
N THR A 19 -6.78 15.87 -1.20
CA THR A 19 -6.17 15.41 0.05
C THR A 19 -4.86 14.67 -0.21
N SER A 20 -4.88 13.68 -1.10
CA SER A 20 -3.69 12.90 -1.42
C SER A 20 -2.62 13.73 -2.11
N LYS A 21 -3.00 14.64 -3.02
CA LYS A 21 -2.04 15.47 -3.75
C LYS A 21 -1.38 16.51 -2.86
N ILE A 22 -2.14 17.17 -1.99
CA ILE A 22 -1.60 18.18 -1.07
C ILE A 22 -0.59 17.55 -0.12
N ILE A 23 -0.96 16.46 0.58
CA ILE A 23 -0.04 15.78 1.51
C ILE A 23 1.21 15.30 0.78
N SER A 24 1.05 14.64 -0.38
CA SER A 24 2.19 14.12 -1.13
C SER A 24 3.14 15.23 -1.59
N THR A 25 2.59 16.40 -1.98
CA THR A 25 3.41 17.55 -2.40
C THR A 25 4.14 18.16 -1.20
N MET A 26 3.46 18.38 -0.07
CA MET A 26 4.09 18.91 1.14
C MET A 26 5.24 18.03 1.64
N MET A 27 5.03 16.71 1.63
CA MET A 27 6.08 15.75 1.99
C MET A 27 7.24 15.74 1.00
N ALA A 28 6.97 15.89 -0.30
CA ALA A 28 8.02 15.98 -1.32
C ALA A 28 8.89 17.25 -1.16
N GLU A 29 8.31 18.33 -0.63
CA GLU A 29 9.03 19.56 -0.27
C GLU A 29 9.75 19.47 1.09
N GLY A 30 9.72 18.31 1.75
CA GLY A 30 10.45 18.03 2.98
C GLY A 30 9.75 18.48 4.27
N LEU A 31 8.46 18.80 4.23
CA LEU A 31 7.71 19.10 5.44
C LEU A 31 7.54 17.83 6.29
N PRO A 32 7.61 17.95 7.63
CA PRO A 32 7.33 16.86 8.54
C PRO A 32 5.92 16.30 8.33
N LEU A 33 5.78 14.98 8.43
CA LEU A 33 4.49 14.31 8.19
C LEU A 33 3.39 14.80 9.12
N GLU A 34 3.70 15.06 10.39
CA GLU A 34 2.75 15.59 11.37
C GLU A 34 2.23 16.99 10.98
N GLU A 35 3.10 17.84 10.42
CA GLU A 35 2.72 19.18 9.97
C GLU A 35 1.82 19.11 8.74
N CYS A 36 2.13 18.22 7.80
CA CYS A 36 1.28 17.94 6.64
C CYS A 36 -0.11 17.49 7.06
N VAL A 37 -0.18 16.55 8.01
CA VAL A 37 -1.43 15.99 8.54
C VAL A 37 -2.22 17.06 9.32
N ALA A 38 -1.55 17.85 10.16
CA ALA A 38 -2.20 18.94 10.91
C ALA A 38 -2.81 19.98 9.96
N THR A 39 -2.09 20.35 8.91
CA THR A 39 -2.56 21.33 7.90
C THR A 39 -3.80 20.80 7.16
N ILE A 40 -3.77 19.56 6.72
CA ILE A 40 -4.91 18.94 6.04
C ILE A 40 -6.09 18.80 7.01
N ALA A 41 -5.83 18.30 8.21
CA ALA A 41 -6.87 18.18 9.23
C ALA A 41 -7.53 19.52 9.57
N ALA A 42 -6.80 20.65 9.53
CA ALA A 42 -7.36 21.98 9.72
C ALA A 42 -8.14 22.48 8.50
N THR A 43 -7.76 22.04 7.29
CA THR A 43 -8.32 22.57 6.02
C THR A 43 -9.52 21.77 5.53
N LEU A 44 -9.55 20.44 5.78
CA LEU A 44 -10.66 19.61 5.35
C LEU A 44 -11.95 19.97 6.08
N PRO A 45 -13.03 20.25 5.34
CA PRO A 45 -14.32 20.51 5.93
C PRO A 45 -14.85 19.27 6.66
N ILE A 46 -15.62 19.50 7.71
CA ILE A 46 -16.35 18.46 8.43
C ILE A 46 -17.79 18.47 7.97
N CYS A 47 -18.36 17.31 7.68
CA CYS A 47 -19.78 17.17 7.37
C CYS A 47 -20.61 17.51 8.61
N SER A 48 -21.36 18.61 8.55
CA SER A 48 -22.18 19.07 9.67
C SER A 48 -23.29 18.09 10.08
N VAL A 49 -23.70 17.21 9.16
CA VAL A 49 -24.75 16.22 9.39
C VAL A 49 -24.22 14.94 10.03
N ARG A 50 -23.05 14.47 9.60
CA ARG A 50 -22.46 13.21 10.08
C ARG A 50 -21.37 13.39 11.12
N GLY A 51 -20.83 14.59 11.28
CA GLY A 51 -19.73 14.89 12.21
C GLY A 51 -18.36 14.29 11.82
N VAL A 52 -18.26 13.73 10.60
CA VAL A 52 -17.04 13.11 10.07
C VAL A 52 -16.39 14.00 9.02
N ALA A 53 -15.11 13.78 8.73
CA ALA A 53 -14.40 14.51 7.69
C ALA A 53 -14.97 14.19 6.31
N TYR A 54 -14.90 15.19 5.41
CA TYR A 54 -15.26 14.96 4.00
C TYR A 54 -14.23 14.13 3.22
N SER A 55 -13.06 13.89 3.78
CA SER A 55 -12.10 12.95 3.23
C SER A 55 -11.34 12.28 4.37
N THR A 56 -11.24 10.97 4.30
CA THR A 56 -10.47 10.11 5.19
C THR A 56 -9.17 9.73 4.52
N PHE A 57 -8.17 9.30 5.28
CA PHE A 57 -6.93 8.87 4.66
C PHE A 57 -6.09 7.93 5.55
N THR A 58 -5.28 7.14 4.89
CA THR A 58 -4.21 6.33 5.48
C THR A 58 -2.90 6.62 4.78
N ILE A 59 -1.86 6.95 5.53
CA ILE A 59 -0.50 7.17 5.04
C ILE A 59 0.39 6.07 5.60
N ILE A 60 1.16 5.42 4.75
CA ILE A 60 2.26 4.53 5.12
C ILE A 60 3.52 5.18 4.56
N HIS A 61 4.32 5.76 5.44
CA HIS A 61 5.57 6.43 5.10
C HIS A 61 6.75 5.54 5.49
N LEU A 62 7.53 5.12 4.50
CA LEU A 62 8.69 4.27 4.70
C LEU A 62 9.94 5.14 4.82
N ILE A 63 10.63 5.05 5.95
CA ILE A 63 11.82 5.83 6.27
C ILE A 63 13.04 4.93 6.22
N ASN A 64 13.98 5.25 5.33
CA ASN A 64 15.27 4.56 5.15
C ASN A 64 15.17 3.03 4.94
N ASN A 65 14.01 2.52 4.54
CA ASN A 65 13.68 1.09 4.50
C ASN A 65 13.84 0.36 5.85
N GLU A 66 13.84 1.08 6.95
CA GLU A 66 14.00 0.53 8.30
C GLU A 66 12.74 0.70 9.16
N THR A 67 12.02 1.79 8.96
CA THR A 67 10.86 2.15 9.76
C THR A 67 9.68 2.54 8.88
N ALA A 68 8.47 2.14 9.29
CA ALA A 68 7.22 2.67 8.75
C ALA A 68 6.55 3.57 9.77
N GLU A 69 6.17 4.77 9.36
CA GLU A 69 5.18 5.61 10.06
C GLU A 69 3.83 5.41 9.39
N ILE A 70 2.84 5.05 10.18
CA ILE A 70 1.46 4.88 9.73
C ILE A 70 0.62 5.96 10.39
N ILE A 71 -0.05 6.77 9.57
CA ILE A 71 -1.02 7.76 10.06
C ILE A 71 -2.35 7.48 9.43
N GLN A 72 -3.38 7.43 10.27
CA GLN A 72 -4.75 7.07 9.90
C GLN A 72 -5.70 8.14 10.40
N TYR A 73 -6.60 8.57 9.53
CA TYR A 73 -7.64 9.53 9.84
C TYR A 73 -8.98 8.99 9.33
N ASP A 74 -9.83 8.57 10.26
CA ASP A 74 -11.19 8.04 10.04
C ASP A 74 -11.28 6.89 9.00
N ASN A 75 -10.16 6.24 8.65
CA ASN A 75 -10.12 5.02 7.82
C ASN A 75 -10.04 3.78 8.72
N PRO A 76 -10.45 2.61 8.21
CA PRO A 76 -10.20 1.34 8.88
C PRO A 76 -8.73 1.17 9.22
N HIS A 77 -8.45 0.70 10.44
CA HIS A 77 -7.08 0.51 10.91
C HIS A 77 -6.33 -0.46 10.00
N VAL A 78 -5.09 -0.12 9.65
CA VAL A 78 -4.21 -0.96 8.84
C VAL A 78 -4.10 -2.34 9.47
N ILE A 79 -4.31 -3.37 8.68
CA ILE A 79 -4.04 -4.74 9.07
C ILE A 79 -2.57 -5.01 8.79
N MET A 80 -1.85 -5.47 9.80
CA MET A 80 -0.47 -5.89 9.66
C MET A 80 -0.35 -7.38 9.89
N ILE A 81 0.25 -8.08 8.96
CA ILE A 81 0.47 -9.52 9.01
C ILE A 81 1.98 -9.77 8.99
N CYS A 82 2.46 -10.59 9.91
CA CYS A 82 3.84 -11.04 9.99
C CYS A 82 3.84 -12.56 10.08
N ASP A 83 4.59 -13.22 9.21
CA ASP A 83 4.68 -14.69 9.17
C ASP A 83 3.31 -15.40 9.22
N SER A 84 2.34 -14.82 8.51
CA SER A 84 0.95 -15.31 8.41
C SER A 84 0.08 -15.09 9.64
N GLU A 85 0.59 -14.42 10.66
CA GLU A 85 -0.18 -14.08 11.85
C GLU A 85 -0.47 -12.58 11.91
N LEU A 86 -1.59 -12.24 12.51
CA LEU A 86 -1.96 -10.84 12.73
C LEU A 86 -0.99 -10.19 13.74
N PHE A 87 -0.24 -9.20 13.30
CA PHE A 87 0.67 -8.45 14.14
C PHE A 87 -0.03 -7.24 14.77
N LYS A 88 0.00 -7.17 16.10
CA LYS A 88 -0.52 -6.03 16.85
C LYS A 88 0.58 -4.99 17.04
N TYR A 89 0.33 -3.76 16.65
CA TYR A 89 1.24 -2.64 16.81
C TYR A 89 0.64 -1.57 17.73
N THR A 90 1.52 -0.74 18.31
CA THR A 90 1.10 0.33 19.21
C THR A 90 0.54 1.50 18.42
N GLU A 91 -0.62 1.98 18.81
CA GLU A 91 -1.29 3.15 18.26
C GLU A 91 -1.26 4.30 19.26
N THR A 92 -0.96 5.49 18.79
CA THR A 92 -0.95 6.72 19.59
C THR A 92 -1.90 7.72 18.96
N GLU A 93 -2.83 8.23 19.75
CA GLU A 93 -3.74 9.29 19.28
C GLU A 93 -3.01 10.63 19.20
N LEU A 94 -3.09 11.26 18.05
CA LEU A 94 -2.67 12.64 17.87
C LEU A 94 -3.89 13.54 18.07
N ASN A 95 -4.05 14.05 19.29
CA ASN A 95 -5.16 14.94 19.66
C ASN A 95 -5.03 16.29 18.95
N ASN A 96 -5.72 16.46 17.84
CA ASN A 96 -5.84 17.73 17.11
C ASN A 96 -7.28 18.28 17.22
N GLY A 97 -7.74 18.50 18.44
CA GLY A 97 -9.07 19.01 18.72
C GLY A 97 -10.17 17.94 18.60
N ARG A 98 -11.04 18.04 17.58
CA ARG A 98 -12.19 17.13 17.37
C ARG A 98 -11.90 15.97 16.43
N LYS A 99 -10.64 15.72 16.05
CA LYS A 99 -10.29 14.78 14.96
C LYS A 99 -9.47 13.64 15.53
N ASN A 100 -9.90 12.41 15.27
CA ASN A 100 -9.22 11.20 15.71
C ASN A 100 -8.16 10.81 14.68
N ILE A 101 -6.94 11.29 14.89
CA ILE A 101 -5.78 10.92 14.06
C ILE A 101 -4.94 9.93 14.86
N ILE A 102 -4.67 8.79 14.28
CA ILE A 102 -3.88 7.73 14.89
C ILE A 102 -2.53 7.67 14.21
N LYS A 103 -1.47 7.66 15.01
CA LYS A 103 -0.09 7.46 14.57
C LYS A 103 0.47 6.17 15.14
N SER A 104 1.20 5.43 14.31
CA SER A 104 2.00 4.28 14.70
C SER A 104 3.37 4.35 14.06
N GLN A 105 4.39 3.89 14.78
CA GLN A 105 5.74 3.76 14.27
C GLN A 105 6.20 2.32 14.45
N ILE A 106 6.67 1.71 13.37
CA ILE A 106 6.95 0.28 13.32
C ILE A 106 8.31 0.07 12.68
N LYS A 107 9.16 -0.70 13.35
CA LYS A 107 10.41 -1.18 12.74
C LYS A 107 10.08 -2.23 11.70
N LEU A 108 10.50 -2.00 10.46
CA LEU A 108 10.25 -2.92 9.35
C LEU A 108 11.02 -4.22 9.52
N GLN A 109 10.36 -5.32 9.23
CA GLN A 109 10.97 -6.64 9.14
C GLN A 109 10.57 -7.28 7.81
N GLU A 110 11.41 -8.19 7.32
CA GLU A 110 11.06 -9.01 6.17
C GLU A 110 9.79 -9.80 6.49
N SER A 111 9.01 -10.12 5.49
CA SER A 111 7.69 -10.77 5.58
C SER A 111 6.52 -9.90 6.07
N TYR A 112 6.74 -8.68 6.53
CA TYR A 112 5.62 -7.81 6.88
C TYR A 112 4.76 -7.47 5.66
N VAL A 113 3.44 -7.66 5.84
CA VAL A 113 2.41 -7.26 4.87
C VAL A 113 1.45 -6.31 5.56
N ASN A 114 1.39 -5.08 5.06
CA ASN A 114 0.48 -4.05 5.54
C ASN A 114 -0.67 -3.92 4.55
N VAL A 115 -1.91 -4.00 5.04
CA VAL A 115 -3.12 -3.84 4.24
C VAL A 115 -3.86 -2.61 4.73
N ALA A 116 -3.87 -1.56 3.92
CA ALA A 116 -4.68 -0.37 4.11
C ALA A 116 -5.89 -0.45 3.18
N MET A 117 -7.05 -0.01 3.66
CA MET A 117 -8.30 -0.07 2.90
C MET A 117 -9.20 1.11 3.23
N SER A 118 -10.12 1.45 2.30
CA SER A 118 -11.24 2.34 2.58
C SER A 118 -12.36 1.60 3.31
N ASP A 119 -13.32 2.32 3.85
CA ASP A 119 -14.46 1.77 4.59
C ASP A 119 -15.41 0.93 3.71
N GLY A 120 -15.38 1.11 2.39
CA GLY A 120 -16.09 0.24 1.46
C GLY A 120 -15.69 -1.24 1.56
N CYS A 121 -14.47 -1.57 2.02
CA CYS A 121 -14.10 -2.97 2.23
C CYS A 121 -14.84 -3.59 3.45
N PRO A 122 -14.80 -3.00 4.65
CA PRO A 122 -15.61 -3.47 5.77
C PRO A 122 -17.12 -3.39 5.55
N HIS A 123 -17.60 -2.50 4.70
CA HIS A 123 -19.02 -2.40 4.37
C HIS A 123 -19.49 -3.45 3.34
N ALA A 124 -18.57 -4.19 2.73
CA ALA A 124 -18.94 -5.22 1.76
C ALA A 124 -19.85 -6.27 2.41
N GLY A 125 -20.90 -6.64 1.69
CA GLY A 125 -21.86 -7.65 2.14
C GLY A 125 -22.92 -7.18 3.14
N ILE A 126 -22.99 -5.90 3.49
CA ILE A 126 -24.06 -5.36 4.36
C ILE A 126 -25.43 -5.64 3.74
N GLY A 127 -26.31 -6.27 4.54
CA GLY A 127 -27.66 -6.60 4.12
C GLY A 127 -27.79 -7.76 3.14
N THR A 128 -26.68 -8.41 2.77
CA THR A 128 -26.63 -9.59 1.91
C THR A 128 -25.97 -10.77 2.61
N ALA A 129 -24.65 -10.89 2.54
CA ALA A 129 -23.90 -11.96 3.17
C ALA A 129 -23.71 -11.75 4.70
N PHE A 130 -23.67 -10.51 5.14
CA PHE A 130 -23.45 -10.13 6.54
C PHE A 130 -24.45 -9.06 7.00
N ASN A 131 -24.89 -9.16 8.28
CA ASN A 131 -25.77 -8.14 8.86
C ASN A 131 -25.05 -6.79 9.06
N PHE A 132 -23.73 -6.82 9.38
CA PHE A 132 -22.93 -5.65 9.74
C PHE A 132 -21.72 -5.46 8.83
N GLY A 133 -21.70 -6.07 7.65
CA GLY A 133 -20.58 -6.04 6.72
C GLY A 133 -19.46 -7.04 7.07
N TRP A 134 -18.39 -6.99 6.28
CA TRP A 134 -17.23 -7.84 6.41
C TRP A 134 -16.26 -7.23 7.42
N LYS A 135 -16.35 -7.69 8.67
CA LYS A 135 -15.57 -7.11 9.76
C LYS A 135 -14.06 -7.11 9.48
N ARG A 136 -13.38 -6.09 9.98
CA ARG A 136 -11.92 -5.96 9.85
C ARG A 136 -11.15 -7.22 10.26
N ASP A 137 -11.58 -7.88 11.31
CA ASP A 137 -10.91 -9.11 11.81
C ASP A 137 -11.13 -10.28 10.84
N ASP A 138 -12.31 -10.40 10.24
CA ASP A 138 -12.59 -11.41 9.20
C ASP A 138 -11.76 -11.14 7.93
N ILE A 139 -11.57 -9.84 7.57
CA ILE A 139 -10.65 -9.44 6.50
C ILE A 139 -9.20 -9.81 6.85
N ALA A 140 -8.80 -9.60 8.11
CA ALA A 140 -7.46 -9.96 8.56
C ALA A 140 -7.21 -11.47 8.47
N ASP A 141 -8.16 -12.28 8.87
CA ASP A 141 -8.10 -13.74 8.76
C ASP A 141 -8.04 -14.19 7.30
N PHE A 142 -8.87 -13.61 6.44
CA PHE A 142 -8.83 -13.87 5.00
C PHE A 142 -7.45 -13.56 4.40
N MET A 143 -6.91 -12.37 4.69
CA MET A 143 -5.60 -11.96 4.19
C MET A 143 -4.46 -12.80 4.77
N SER A 144 -4.52 -13.16 6.05
CA SER A 144 -3.53 -14.04 6.69
C SER A 144 -3.47 -15.41 6.05
N GLY A 145 -4.60 -15.95 5.60
CA GLY A 145 -4.66 -17.20 4.85
C GLY A 145 -4.03 -17.14 3.45
N LEU A 146 -3.98 -15.94 2.84
CA LEU A 146 -3.42 -15.74 1.50
C LEU A 146 -1.90 -15.46 1.50
N VAL A 147 -1.39 -14.83 2.56
CA VAL A 147 0.03 -14.42 2.66
C VAL A 147 1.01 -15.59 2.50
N PRO A 148 0.79 -16.78 3.11
CA PRO A 148 1.70 -17.93 3.00
C PRO A 148 1.85 -18.48 1.59
N VAL A 149 0.87 -18.27 0.73
CA VAL A 149 0.89 -18.74 -0.66
C VAL A 149 1.99 -18.06 -1.48
N GLY A 150 2.49 -16.91 -0.99
CA GLY A 150 3.58 -16.20 -1.63
C GLY A 150 3.15 -15.20 -2.72
N TYR A 151 1.88 -14.84 -2.77
CA TYR A 151 1.35 -13.87 -3.72
C TYR A 151 2.06 -12.52 -3.66
N THR A 152 2.07 -11.82 -4.80
CA THR A 152 2.56 -10.44 -4.87
C THR A 152 1.60 -9.48 -4.15
N ALA A 153 2.10 -8.32 -3.73
CA ALA A 153 1.25 -7.28 -3.13
C ALA A 153 0.07 -6.89 -4.05
N LYS A 154 0.33 -6.81 -5.36
CA LYS A 154 -0.71 -6.55 -6.36
C LYS A 154 -1.78 -7.65 -6.36
N THR A 155 -1.38 -8.92 -6.38
CA THR A 155 -2.33 -10.04 -6.36
C THR A 155 -3.16 -10.03 -5.08
N LEU A 156 -2.53 -9.81 -3.92
CA LEU A 156 -3.23 -9.72 -2.64
C LEU A 156 -4.27 -8.59 -2.61
N SER A 157 -3.92 -7.40 -3.12
CA SER A 157 -4.90 -6.29 -3.18
C SER A 157 -6.04 -6.58 -4.15
N THR A 158 -5.76 -7.22 -5.30
CA THR A 158 -6.80 -7.63 -6.25
C THR A 158 -7.75 -8.65 -5.61
N MET A 159 -7.21 -9.68 -4.95
CA MET A 159 -8.04 -10.71 -4.29
C MET A 159 -8.93 -10.11 -3.20
N LEU A 160 -8.44 -9.13 -2.45
CA LEU A 160 -9.26 -8.44 -1.44
C LEU A 160 -10.42 -7.68 -2.09
N VAL A 161 -10.16 -6.92 -3.15
CA VAL A 161 -11.20 -6.16 -3.87
C VAL A 161 -12.18 -7.08 -4.59
N ASP A 162 -11.69 -8.16 -5.21
CA ASP A 162 -12.55 -9.17 -5.86
C ASP A 162 -13.49 -9.85 -4.85
N GLU A 163 -13.02 -10.08 -3.62
CA GLU A 163 -13.89 -10.62 -2.58
C GLU A 163 -14.92 -9.60 -2.11
N CYS A 164 -14.56 -8.32 -2.01
CA CYS A 164 -15.52 -7.25 -1.75
C CYS A 164 -16.61 -7.21 -2.84
N ASP A 165 -16.24 -7.28 -4.11
CA ASP A 165 -17.20 -7.27 -5.23
C ASP A 165 -18.18 -8.45 -5.18
N LYS A 166 -17.68 -9.66 -4.86
CA LYS A 166 -18.56 -10.83 -4.64
C LYS A 166 -19.52 -10.63 -3.49
N LEU A 167 -19.06 -10.07 -2.37
CA LEU A 167 -19.88 -9.80 -1.20
C LEU A 167 -20.96 -8.73 -1.49
N TYR A 168 -20.65 -7.76 -2.34
CA TYR A 168 -21.61 -6.79 -2.85
C TYR A 168 -22.56 -7.36 -3.92
N GLY A 169 -22.30 -8.58 -4.40
CA GLY A 169 -23.10 -9.18 -5.48
C GLY A 169 -22.99 -8.41 -6.80
N GLY A 170 -21.86 -7.78 -7.09
CA GLY A 170 -21.60 -6.94 -8.26
C GLY A 170 -22.30 -5.57 -8.22
N HIS A 171 -22.86 -5.18 -7.09
CA HIS A 171 -23.52 -3.88 -6.88
C HIS A 171 -22.93 -3.18 -5.65
N PRO A 172 -21.70 -2.64 -5.73
CA PRO A 172 -21.06 -1.99 -4.60
C PRO A 172 -21.88 -0.81 -4.10
N GLY A 173 -22.11 -0.78 -2.79
CA GLY A 173 -22.79 0.32 -2.11
C GLY A 173 -21.86 1.48 -1.79
N ASP A 174 -20.54 1.26 -1.85
CA ASP A 174 -19.49 2.23 -1.60
C ASP A 174 -18.21 1.87 -2.37
N ASP A 175 -17.31 2.85 -2.52
CA ASP A 175 -16.02 2.69 -3.21
C ASP A 175 -15.05 1.86 -2.34
N ALA A 176 -14.74 0.64 -2.77
CA ALA A 176 -13.80 -0.24 -2.09
C ALA A 176 -12.39 -0.11 -2.68
N THR A 177 -11.48 0.46 -1.90
CA THR A 177 -10.07 0.63 -2.28
C THR A 177 -9.17 -0.13 -1.33
N ALA A 178 -8.21 -0.88 -1.87
CA ALA A 178 -7.22 -1.61 -1.10
C ALA A 178 -5.79 -1.30 -1.55
N CYS A 179 -4.89 -1.12 -0.59
CA CYS A 179 -3.47 -0.93 -0.82
C CYS A 179 -2.67 -1.92 0.03
N VAL A 180 -1.89 -2.77 -0.61
CA VAL A 180 -1.03 -3.75 0.07
C VAL A 180 0.42 -3.36 -0.09
N VAL A 181 1.13 -3.24 1.04
CA VAL A 181 2.57 -2.99 1.10
C VAL A 181 3.27 -4.21 1.69
N LYS A 182 4.01 -4.94 0.87
CA LYS A 182 4.77 -6.13 1.27
C LYS A 182 6.25 -5.80 1.40
N ILE A 183 6.81 -6.01 2.60
CA ILE A 183 8.24 -5.83 2.87
C ILE A 183 8.97 -7.11 2.49
N ARG A 184 9.97 -6.99 1.64
CA ARG A 184 10.81 -8.11 1.20
C ARG A 184 12.27 -7.70 1.13
N LYS A 185 13.15 -8.67 1.24
CA LYS A 185 14.57 -8.47 0.97
C LYS A 185 14.75 -7.97 -0.48
N ARG A 186 15.65 -7.01 -0.65
CA ARG A 186 16.02 -6.56 -1.99
C ARG A 186 16.74 -7.69 -2.72
N GLU A 187 16.23 -8.10 -3.86
CA GLU A 187 16.90 -8.99 -4.79
C GLU A 187 17.41 -8.16 -5.98
N PRO A 188 18.71 -7.91 -6.10
CA PRO A 188 19.28 -7.25 -7.27
C PRO A 188 19.01 -8.06 -8.52
N MET A 189 18.76 -7.36 -9.63
CA MET A 189 18.58 -7.97 -10.93
C MET A 189 19.53 -7.29 -11.92
N ASN A 190 20.39 -8.06 -12.53
CA ASN A 190 21.32 -7.59 -13.54
C ASN A 190 20.77 -7.93 -14.92
N LEU A 191 20.71 -6.95 -15.78
CA LEU A 191 20.22 -7.12 -17.15
C LEU A 191 21.37 -6.86 -18.12
N LEU A 192 21.64 -7.82 -18.97
CA LEU A 192 22.56 -7.69 -20.10
C LEU A 192 21.76 -7.62 -21.39
N PHE A 193 21.90 -6.51 -22.08
CA PHE A 193 21.18 -6.20 -23.30
C PHE A 193 22.18 -5.77 -24.37
N ASP A 194 22.21 -6.45 -25.50
CA ASP A 194 23.14 -6.34 -26.59
C ASP A 194 24.61 -6.74 -26.29
N PRO A 195 25.36 -7.21 -27.28
CA PRO A 195 26.80 -7.49 -27.17
C PRO A 195 27.60 -6.17 -27.12
N PRO A 196 28.86 -6.19 -26.63
CA PRO A 196 29.71 -5.02 -26.66
C PRO A 196 30.00 -4.61 -28.10
N ARG A 197 30.24 -3.32 -28.32
CA ARG A 197 30.58 -2.76 -29.64
C ARG A 197 31.87 -3.36 -30.20
N ASN A 198 32.86 -3.60 -29.35
CA ASN A 198 34.09 -4.28 -29.70
C ASN A 198 34.00 -5.75 -29.22
N PRO A 199 34.13 -6.73 -30.16
CA PRO A 199 34.10 -8.16 -29.84
C PRO A 199 35.17 -8.58 -28.79
N ASP A 200 36.33 -7.91 -28.77
CA ASP A 200 37.41 -8.21 -27.80
C ASP A 200 37.01 -7.92 -26.33
N ASP A 201 35.96 -7.12 -26.10
CA ASP A 201 35.45 -6.81 -24.78
C ASP A 201 34.44 -7.84 -24.28
N CYS A 202 34.10 -8.88 -25.04
CA CYS A 202 33.09 -9.87 -24.65
C CYS A 202 33.40 -10.55 -23.32
N ASP A 203 34.62 -11.07 -23.17
CA ASP A 203 35.03 -11.79 -21.95
C ASP A 203 35.04 -10.87 -20.72
N ARG A 204 35.50 -9.63 -20.89
CA ARG A 204 35.48 -8.62 -19.84
C ARG A 204 34.05 -8.26 -19.42
N MET A 205 33.16 -8.07 -20.40
CA MET A 205 31.74 -7.77 -20.15
C MET A 205 31.06 -8.90 -19.41
N MET A 206 31.28 -10.16 -19.83
CA MET A 206 30.71 -11.34 -19.17
C MET A 206 31.23 -11.50 -17.75
N SER A 207 32.54 -11.33 -17.54
CA SER A 207 33.14 -11.38 -16.20
C SER A 207 32.55 -10.32 -15.26
N LEU A 208 32.38 -9.09 -15.73
CA LEU A 208 31.75 -8.01 -14.96
C LEU A 208 30.27 -8.28 -14.69
N PHE A 209 29.55 -8.83 -15.66
CA PHE A 209 28.15 -9.14 -15.51
C PHE A 209 27.93 -10.25 -14.48
N PHE A 210 28.62 -11.37 -14.59
CA PHE A 210 28.48 -12.49 -13.67
C PHE A 210 29.12 -12.28 -12.30
N SER A 211 30.02 -11.29 -12.14
CA SER A 211 30.56 -10.91 -10.83
C SER A 211 29.55 -10.17 -9.94
N LYS A 212 28.43 -9.69 -10.51
CA LYS A 212 27.40 -8.99 -9.76
C LYS A 212 26.53 -9.95 -8.96
N GLU A 213 26.18 -9.56 -7.74
CA GLU A 213 25.20 -10.32 -6.94
C GLU A 213 23.80 -10.21 -7.53
N GLY A 214 22.97 -11.25 -7.34
CA GLY A 214 21.57 -11.28 -7.69
C GLY A 214 21.24 -12.09 -8.94
N LYS A 215 20.04 -11.89 -9.46
CA LYS A 215 19.56 -12.59 -10.66
C LYS A 215 20.19 -11.98 -11.92
N HIS A 216 20.52 -12.83 -12.89
CA HIS A 216 21.08 -12.42 -14.16
C HIS A 216 20.10 -12.73 -15.28
N ILE A 217 19.76 -11.72 -16.07
CA ILE A 217 18.89 -11.82 -17.24
C ILE A 217 19.70 -11.39 -18.46
N ILE A 218 19.74 -12.26 -19.47
CA ILE A 218 20.41 -12.00 -20.74
C ILE A 218 19.34 -11.91 -21.84
N CYS A 219 19.33 -10.79 -22.56
CA CYS A 219 18.40 -10.53 -23.63
C CYS A 219 19.15 -10.46 -24.98
N GLY A 220 18.55 -11.06 -26.02
CA GLY A 220 19.09 -11.07 -27.36
C GLY A 220 19.84 -12.35 -27.72
N GLY A 221 19.64 -12.84 -28.97
CA GLY A 221 20.21 -14.12 -29.45
C GLY A 221 21.73 -14.11 -29.48
N THR A 222 22.35 -13.06 -29.98
CA THR A 222 23.81 -12.91 -30.06
C THR A 222 24.43 -12.86 -28.68
N THR A 223 23.87 -12.05 -27.78
CA THR A 223 24.35 -11.91 -26.38
C THR A 223 24.23 -13.21 -25.60
N SER A 224 23.12 -13.94 -25.77
CA SER A 224 22.93 -15.26 -25.18
C SER A 224 23.93 -16.28 -25.69
N SER A 225 24.25 -16.26 -27.01
CA SER A 225 25.23 -17.15 -27.59
C SER A 225 26.67 -16.88 -27.12
N ILE A 226 27.00 -15.61 -26.84
CA ILE A 226 28.28 -15.22 -26.20
C ILE A 226 28.35 -15.72 -24.76
N ALA A 227 27.28 -15.53 -24.00
CA ALA A 227 27.23 -15.95 -22.62
C ALA A 227 27.22 -17.48 -22.41
N ALA A 228 26.86 -18.24 -23.44
CA ALA A 228 26.82 -19.70 -23.41
C ALA A 228 28.18 -20.38 -23.77
N LYS A 229 29.16 -19.61 -24.19
CA LYS A 229 30.53 -20.08 -24.48
C LYS A 229 31.39 -20.03 -23.23
#